data_bfd839d8b86fda7360d11652dc695d18
#
_entry.id   bfd839d8b86fda7360d11652dc695d18
#
_cell.length_a   1.000
_cell.length_b   1.000
_cell.length_c   1.000
_cell.angle_alpha   90.00
_cell.angle_beta   90.00
_cell.angle_gamma   90.00
#
_symmetry.space_group_name_H-M   'P 1'
#
loop_
_entity.id
_entity.type
_entity.pdbx_description
1 polymer ?
#
loop_
_entity_poly.entity_id
_entity_poly.type
_entity_poly.pdbx_seq_one_letter_code
_entity_poly.pdbx_strand_id
1 'polypeptide(L)'
;HVPDIDPDYRFDRPTTLAILAGFAKNRRVIVTGYHGTGKSTHIEQVAARLNWPCVRVNLDSHISRIDLIGKDAIVIRDGMQVTEFRDGILPWAYQHNVALCFDEYDAGRPDVMFVIQRVLESSGRLTLLDQSRVIKPHPAFRLFATANTIGLGDTSGLYHGTQQINQGQM
;
A
#
# COMPACT_ATOMS: atom_id res chain seq x y z
N HIS A 1 -8.30 -0.23 -11.00
CA HIS A 1 -9.72 -0.29 -10.67
C HIS A 1 -10.05 0.66 -9.54
N VAL A 2 -11.08 1.50 -9.70
CA VAL A 2 -11.64 2.32 -8.60
C VAL A 2 -12.60 1.40 -7.83
N PRO A 3 -12.52 1.34 -6.49
CA PRO A 3 -13.45 0.55 -5.70
C PRO A 3 -14.91 1.02 -5.87
N ASP A 4 -15.85 0.10 -5.70
CA ASP A 4 -17.26 0.44 -5.72
C ASP A 4 -17.66 1.23 -4.47
N ILE A 5 -18.58 2.18 -4.62
CA ILE A 5 -19.11 2.95 -3.51
C ILE A 5 -20.15 2.12 -2.77
N ASP A 6 -19.93 1.88 -1.49
CA ASP A 6 -20.93 1.39 -0.57
C ASP A 6 -21.72 2.58 -0.02
N PRO A 7 -23.01 2.75 -0.38
CA PRO A 7 -23.81 3.88 0.07
C PRO A 7 -24.13 3.86 1.57
N ASP A 8 -24.07 2.68 2.19
CA ASP A 8 -24.38 2.50 3.60
C ASP A 8 -23.15 2.58 4.50
N TYR A 9 -21.95 2.75 3.90
CA TYR A 9 -20.72 2.82 4.66
C TYR A 9 -20.69 4.04 5.60
N ARG A 10 -20.44 3.78 6.88
CA ARG A 10 -20.33 4.81 7.91
C ARG A 10 -18.89 5.18 8.19
N PHE A 11 -18.57 6.42 7.97
CA PHE A 11 -17.23 6.97 8.15
C PHE A 11 -16.97 7.41 9.59
N ASP A 12 -15.86 6.98 10.16
CA ASP A 12 -15.28 7.60 11.35
C ASP A 12 -14.57 8.89 10.95
N ARG A 13 -14.99 10.02 11.51
CA ARG A 13 -14.50 11.34 11.08
C ARG A 13 -12.98 11.51 11.22
N PRO A 14 -12.34 11.24 12.38
CA PRO A 14 -10.90 11.40 12.53
C PRO A 14 -10.10 10.56 11.56
N THR A 15 -10.45 9.29 11.39
CA THR A 15 -9.79 8.37 10.46
C THR A 15 -9.96 8.83 9.02
N THR A 16 -11.14 9.29 8.64
CA THR A 16 -11.41 9.83 7.30
C THR A 16 -10.54 11.04 7.00
N LEU A 17 -10.40 11.97 7.94
CA LEU A 17 -9.57 13.16 7.78
C LEU A 17 -8.08 12.80 7.59
N ALA A 18 -7.58 11.81 8.34
CA ALA A 18 -6.22 11.31 8.17
C ALA A 18 -6.00 10.70 6.78
N ILE A 19 -6.93 9.87 6.32
CA ILE A 19 -6.88 9.26 4.98
C ILE A 19 -6.96 10.34 3.89
N LEU A 20 -7.86 11.31 4.01
CA LEU A 20 -7.97 12.44 3.07
C LEU A 20 -6.68 13.27 3.03
N ALA A 21 -6.02 13.49 4.18
CA ALA A 21 -4.70 14.14 4.20
C ALA A 21 -3.64 13.31 3.46
N GLY A 22 -3.71 11.97 3.56
CA GLY A 22 -2.88 11.05 2.78
C GLY A 22 -3.05 11.27 1.28
N PHE A 23 -4.29 11.34 0.80
CA PHE A 23 -4.58 11.61 -0.61
C PHE A 23 -4.15 13.01 -1.04
N ALA A 24 -4.54 14.04 -0.29
CA ALA A 24 -4.33 15.44 -0.68
C ALA A 24 -2.86 15.88 -0.59
N LYS A 25 -2.13 15.41 0.42
CA LYS A 25 -0.77 15.86 0.74
C LYS A 25 0.30 14.80 0.51
N ASN A 26 -0.06 13.69 -0.12
CA ASN A 26 0.83 12.53 -0.32
C ASN A 26 1.52 12.07 0.98
N ARG A 27 0.78 12.07 2.09
CA ARG A 27 1.26 11.56 3.37
C ARG A 27 1.14 10.04 3.38
N ARG A 28 2.13 9.37 3.97
CA ARG A 28 2.03 7.94 4.27
C ARG A 28 1.17 7.81 5.52
N VAL A 29 0.09 7.02 5.42
CA VAL A 29 -0.87 6.87 6.53
C VAL A 29 -0.99 5.41 6.88
N ILE A 30 -0.85 5.11 8.17
CA ILE A 30 -1.17 3.81 8.72
C ILE A 30 -2.43 3.91 9.59
N VAL A 31 -3.39 3.05 9.32
CA VAL A 31 -4.62 2.93 10.12
C VAL A 31 -4.47 1.74 11.05
N THR A 32 -4.49 1.98 12.34
CA THR A 32 -4.35 0.95 13.36
C THR A 32 -5.68 0.68 14.06
N GLY A 33 -5.87 -0.56 14.53
CA GLY A 33 -7.09 -0.95 15.27
C GLY A 33 -7.25 -2.46 15.28
N TYR A 34 -8.22 -2.94 16.01
CA TYR A 34 -8.48 -4.38 16.13
C TYR A 34 -8.80 -5.02 14.78
N HIS A 35 -8.54 -6.33 14.70
CA HIS A 35 -8.92 -7.12 13.53
C HIS A 35 -10.44 -7.03 13.28
N GLY A 36 -10.83 -6.94 12.00
CA GLY A 36 -12.24 -6.88 11.62
C GLY A 36 -12.92 -5.51 11.77
N THR A 37 -12.21 -4.43 12.15
CA THR A 37 -12.79 -3.09 12.31
C THR A 37 -12.95 -2.30 11.01
N GLY A 38 -12.74 -2.92 9.86
CA GLY A 38 -12.96 -2.28 8.56
C GLY A 38 -11.89 -1.26 8.13
N LYS A 39 -10.67 -1.34 8.68
CA LYS A 39 -9.57 -0.40 8.38
C LYS A 39 -9.30 -0.26 6.88
N SER A 40 -9.11 -1.37 6.20
CA SER A 40 -8.82 -1.40 4.75
C SER A 40 -10.00 -0.92 3.94
N THR A 41 -11.22 -1.36 4.32
CA THR A 41 -12.47 -0.90 3.70
C THR A 41 -12.65 0.60 3.83
N HIS A 42 -12.22 1.19 4.95
CA HIS A 42 -12.26 2.66 5.13
C HIS A 42 -11.41 3.38 4.09
N ILE A 43 -10.19 2.91 3.85
CA ILE A 43 -9.31 3.47 2.82
C ILE A 43 -9.93 3.30 1.43
N GLU A 44 -10.45 2.11 1.11
CA GLU A 44 -11.10 1.82 -0.16
C GLU A 44 -12.35 2.69 -0.38
N GLN A 45 -13.17 2.90 0.65
CA GLN A 45 -14.38 3.72 0.54
C GLN A 45 -14.07 5.22 0.40
N VAL A 46 -12.97 5.71 0.97
CA VAL A 46 -12.50 7.07 0.69
C VAL A 46 -11.97 7.16 -0.75
N ALA A 47 -11.16 6.20 -1.18
CA ALA A 47 -10.65 6.14 -2.56
C ALA A 47 -11.80 6.11 -3.60
N ALA A 48 -12.83 5.31 -3.35
CA ALA A 48 -14.01 5.22 -4.20
C ALA A 48 -14.68 6.57 -4.42
N ARG A 49 -14.88 7.34 -3.32
CA ARG A 49 -15.53 8.67 -3.37
C ARG A 49 -14.65 9.74 -4.00
N LEU A 50 -13.33 9.54 -3.99
CA LEU A 50 -12.37 10.38 -4.68
C LEU A 50 -12.18 9.96 -6.16
N ASN A 51 -12.86 8.94 -6.62
CA ASN A 51 -12.63 8.31 -7.94
C ASN A 51 -11.15 7.94 -8.14
N TRP A 52 -10.50 7.45 -7.09
CA TRP A 52 -9.09 7.10 -7.09
C TRP A 52 -8.90 5.59 -7.18
N PRO A 53 -8.16 5.09 -8.18
CA PRO A 53 -7.85 3.67 -8.25
C PRO A 53 -7.14 3.21 -6.97
N CYS A 54 -7.57 2.08 -6.42
CA CYS A 54 -7.01 1.52 -5.21
C CYS A 54 -6.69 0.04 -5.39
N VAL A 55 -5.52 -0.36 -4.94
CA VAL A 55 -5.08 -1.76 -4.93
C VAL A 55 -4.69 -2.12 -3.52
N ARG A 56 -5.27 -3.18 -3.02
CA ARG A 56 -4.99 -3.74 -1.71
C ARG A 56 -4.10 -4.97 -1.83
N VAL A 57 -3.08 -5.03 -1.00
CA VAL A 57 -2.15 -6.15 -0.91
C VAL A 57 -2.05 -6.58 0.54
N ASN A 58 -2.47 -7.80 0.82
CA ASN A 58 -2.31 -8.37 2.16
C ASN A 58 -0.87 -8.85 2.33
N LEU A 59 -0.17 -8.36 3.37
CA LEU A 59 1.20 -8.71 3.71
C LEU A 59 1.27 -9.93 4.64
N ASP A 60 0.34 -10.85 4.51
CA ASP A 60 0.40 -12.11 5.23
C ASP A 60 1.68 -12.91 4.89
N SER A 61 1.88 -14.03 5.58
CA SER A 61 3.07 -14.88 5.42
C SER A 61 3.25 -15.49 4.03
N HIS A 62 2.27 -15.35 3.12
CA HIS A 62 2.30 -15.95 1.79
C HIS A 62 2.93 -15.02 0.75
N ILE A 63 2.91 -13.70 0.95
CA ILE A 63 3.56 -12.75 0.04
C ILE A 63 5.08 -12.84 0.17
N SER A 64 5.74 -13.06 -0.95
CA SER A 64 7.19 -13.08 -1.06
C SER A 64 7.73 -11.76 -1.65
N ARG A 65 9.05 -11.55 -1.51
CA ARG A 65 9.74 -10.44 -2.17
C ARG A 65 9.53 -10.47 -3.71
N ILE A 66 9.47 -11.67 -4.29
CA ILE A 66 9.27 -11.87 -5.73
C ILE A 66 7.88 -11.36 -6.16
N ASP A 67 6.85 -11.63 -5.37
CA ASP A 67 5.50 -11.16 -5.68
C ASP A 67 5.40 -9.64 -5.58
N LEU A 68 6.12 -9.06 -4.62
CA LEU A 68 6.11 -7.62 -4.39
C LEU A 68 6.94 -6.86 -5.44
N ILE A 69 8.14 -7.31 -5.75
CA ILE A 69 9.11 -6.61 -6.59
C ILE A 69 9.02 -7.04 -8.05
N GLY A 70 8.85 -8.34 -8.28
CA GLY A 70 8.86 -8.92 -9.60
C GLY A 70 9.92 -10.03 -9.78
N LYS A 71 9.94 -10.58 -10.96
CA LYS A 71 10.80 -11.71 -11.31
C LYS A 71 11.12 -11.74 -12.79
N ASP A 72 12.20 -12.42 -13.11
CA ASP A 72 12.51 -12.81 -14.48
C ASP A 72 11.49 -13.85 -14.96
N ALA A 73 10.99 -13.66 -16.16
CA ALA A 73 10.10 -14.59 -16.84
C ALA A 73 10.63 -14.89 -18.23
N ILE A 74 10.55 -16.16 -18.63
CA ILE A 74 10.85 -16.55 -20.00
C ILE A 74 9.62 -16.30 -20.85
N VAL A 75 9.79 -15.48 -21.87
CA VAL A 75 8.74 -15.15 -22.85
C VAL A 75 9.20 -15.55 -24.25
N ILE A 76 8.27 -15.85 -25.13
CA ILE A 76 8.56 -16.14 -26.53
C ILE A 76 8.32 -14.87 -27.34
N ARG A 77 9.37 -14.34 -27.98
CA ARG A 77 9.28 -13.24 -28.94
C ARG A 77 9.88 -13.70 -30.28
N ASP A 78 9.13 -13.56 -31.32
CA ASP A 78 9.54 -13.95 -32.70
C ASP A 78 10.04 -15.40 -32.79
N GLY A 79 9.43 -16.31 -32.04
CA GLY A 79 9.81 -17.72 -31.99
C GLY A 79 11.04 -18.06 -31.14
N MET A 80 11.68 -17.07 -30.50
CA MET A 80 12.82 -17.24 -29.62
C MET A 80 12.45 -17.05 -28.15
N GLN A 81 13.10 -17.81 -27.27
CA GLN A 81 12.99 -17.64 -25.85
C GLN A 81 13.86 -16.46 -25.40
N VAL A 82 13.27 -15.47 -24.76
CA VAL A 82 13.98 -14.34 -24.16
C VAL A 82 13.59 -14.22 -22.69
N THR A 83 14.54 -13.80 -21.86
CA THR A 83 14.28 -13.48 -20.46
C THR A 83 13.85 -12.03 -20.36
N GLU A 84 12.70 -11.80 -19.76
CA GLU A 84 12.14 -10.46 -19.52
C GLU A 84 11.75 -10.32 -18.04
N PHE A 85 12.17 -9.21 -17.41
CA PHE A 85 11.74 -8.93 -16.06
C PHE A 85 10.27 -8.45 -16.04
N ARG A 86 9.46 -9.09 -15.22
CA ARG A 86 8.08 -8.67 -14.97
C ARG A 86 7.99 -7.99 -13.64
N ASP A 87 7.59 -6.71 -13.66
CA ASP A 87 7.35 -5.92 -12.46
C ASP A 87 6.31 -6.61 -11.56
N GLY A 88 6.62 -6.67 -10.27
CA GLY A 88 5.65 -7.02 -9.24
C GLY A 88 4.70 -5.86 -8.95
N ILE A 89 3.84 -6.05 -7.96
CA ILE A 89 2.79 -5.07 -7.65
C ILE A 89 3.35 -3.71 -7.21
N LEU A 90 4.48 -3.67 -6.49
CA LEU A 90 5.05 -2.45 -5.98
C LEU A 90 5.67 -1.56 -7.05
N PRO A 91 6.60 -2.04 -7.93
CA PRO A 91 7.13 -1.24 -9.04
C PRO A 91 6.04 -0.79 -9.98
N TRP A 92 5.06 -1.65 -10.24
CA TRP A 92 3.92 -1.30 -11.07
C TRP A 92 3.10 -0.17 -10.45
N ALA A 93 2.65 -0.32 -9.20
CA ALA A 93 1.84 0.69 -8.53
C ALA A 93 2.57 2.02 -8.41
N TYR A 94 3.88 1.97 -8.13
CA TYR A 94 4.72 3.14 -7.95
C TYR A 94 4.77 4.06 -9.20
N GLN A 95 4.59 3.49 -10.37
CA GLN A 95 4.63 4.18 -11.67
C GLN A 95 3.25 4.65 -12.15
N HIS A 96 2.18 4.35 -11.41
CA HIS A 96 0.82 4.63 -11.85
C HIS A 96 0.05 5.54 -10.87
N ASN A 97 -1.02 6.13 -11.38
CA ASN A 97 -2.01 6.84 -10.57
C ASN A 97 -2.85 5.83 -9.78
N VAL A 98 -2.36 5.40 -8.64
CA VAL A 98 -3.01 4.40 -7.80
C VAL A 98 -2.71 4.63 -6.32
N ALA A 99 -3.66 4.34 -5.46
CA ALA A 99 -3.46 4.18 -4.03
C ALA A 99 -3.13 2.69 -3.76
N LEU A 100 -1.94 2.43 -3.23
CA LEU A 100 -1.54 1.10 -2.78
C LEU A 100 -1.79 1.02 -1.28
N CYS A 101 -2.56 0.02 -0.86
CA CYS A 101 -2.84 -0.24 0.54
C CYS A 101 -2.19 -1.56 0.96
N PHE A 102 -1.22 -1.50 1.86
CA PHE A 102 -0.66 -2.68 2.50
C PHE A 102 -1.50 -3.05 3.70
N ASP A 103 -2.19 -4.17 3.60
CA ASP A 103 -3.01 -4.69 4.68
C ASP A 103 -2.20 -5.63 5.57
N GLU A 104 -2.50 -5.60 6.88
CA GLU A 104 -1.77 -6.38 7.89
C GLU A 104 -0.25 -6.13 7.87
N TYR A 105 0.13 -4.86 7.81
CA TYR A 105 1.52 -4.41 7.72
C TYR A 105 2.41 -4.98 8.83
N ASP A 106 1.86 -5.20 10.01
CA ASP A 106 2.53 -5.78 11.18
C ASP A 106 2.75 -7.31 11.07
N ALA A 107 2.10 -7.98 10.14
CA ALA A 107 2.27 -9.41 9.87
C ALA A 107 3.26 -9.70 8.72
N GLY A 108 3.82 -8.67 8.10
CA GLY A 108 4.71 -8.81 6.96
C GLY A 108 6.03 -9.51 7.29
N ARG A 109 6.51 -10.32 6.35
CA ARG A 109 7.82 -10.96 6.46
C ARG A 109 8.95 -9.92 6.47
N PRO A 110 10.02 -10.12 7.24
CA PRO A 110 11.12 -9.15 7.33
C PRO A 110 11.75 -8.78 5.98
N ASP A 111 11.93 -9.74 5.07
CA ASP A 111 12.48 -9.51 3.74
C ASP A 111 11.60 -8.63 2.86
N VAL A 112 10.28 -8.76 2.99
CA VAL A 112 9.28 -7.90 2.34
C VAL A 112 9.27 -6.50 2.97
N MET A 113 9.33 -6.43 4.30
CA MET A 113 9.30 -5.17 5.04
C MET A 113 10.49 -4.27 4.71
N PHE A 114 11.69 -4.82 4.54
CA PHE A 114 12.87 -4.06 4.14
C PHE A 114 12.70 -3.36 2.79
N VAL A 115 12.03 -3.98 1.86
CA VAL A 115 11.73 -3.38 0.55
C VAL A 115 10.74 -2.22 0.70
N ILE A 116 9.69 -2.43 1.49
CA ILE A 116 8.64 -1.45 1.69
C ILE A 116 9.19 -0.21 2.41
N GLN A 117 10.06 -0.37 3.41
CA GLN A 117 10.65 0.75 4.14
C GLN A 117 11.31 1.79 3.24
N ARG A 118 12.01 1.35 2.19
CA ARG A 118 12.64 2.26 1.22
C ARG A 118 11.62 3.11 0.46
N VAL A 119 10.44 2.59 0.23
CA VAL A 119 9.35 3.30 -0.49
C VAL A 119 8.62 4.28 0.44
N LEU A 120 8.71 4.05 1.75
CA LEU A 120 8.11 4.90 2.77
C LEU A 120 8.88 6.22 2.96
N GLU A 121 10.15 6.26 2.62
CA GLU A 121 10.95 7.48 2.72
C GLU A 121 10.40 8.57 1.81
N SER A 122 10.37 9.80 2.29
CA SER A 122 9.74 10.95 1.60
C SER A 122 10.41 11.32 0.27
N SER A 123 11.70 11.00 0.13
CA SER A 123 12.46 11.14 -1.13
C SER A 123 12.44 9.87 -1.97
N GLY A 124 11.61 8.90 -1.60
CA GLY A 124 11.68 7.51 -1.98
C GLY A 124 11.80 7.28 -3.47
N ARG A 125 12.96 6.78 -3.87
CA ARG A 125 13.18 6.15 -5.15
C ARG A 125 13.24 4.66 -4.92
N LEU A 126 12.46 3.90 -5.67
CA LEU A 126 12.54 2.46 -5.64
C LEU A 126 13.70 2.02 -6.56
N THR A 127 14.75 1.48 -5.95
CA THR A 127 15.89 0.94 -6.68
C THR A 127 15.72 -0.57 -6.83
N LEU A 128 15.61 -1.04 -8.05
CA LEU A 128 15.64 -2.45 -8.40
C LEU A 128 17.08 -2.81 -8.75
N LEU A 129 17.84 -3.31 -7.78
CA LEU A 129 19.28 -3.62 -7.94
C LEU A 129 19.53 -4.63 -9.05
N ASP A 130 18.71 -5.66 -9.11
CA ASP A 130 18.83 -6.75 -10.10
C ASP A 130 18.60 -6.25 -11.54
N GLN A 131 17.98 -5.08 -11.70
CA GLN A 131 17.69 -4.46 -13.00
C GLN A 131 18.47 -3.17 -13.26
N SER A 132 19.34 -2.75 -12.33
CA SER A 132 20.03 -1.45 -12.39
C SER A 132 19.07 -0.28 -12.68
N ARG A 133 17.83 -0.40 -12.20
CA ARG A 133 16.73 0.51 -12.51
C ARG A 133 16.30 1.27 -11.26
N VAL A 134 16.18 2.58 -11.41
CA VAL A 134 15.63 3.48 -10.37
C VAL A 134 14.29 4.00 -10.83
N ILE A 135 13.25 3.72 -10.05
CA ILE A 135 11.88 4.13 -10.35
C ILE A 135 11.51 5.32 -9.47
N LYS A 136 11.03 6.39 -10.10
CA LYS A 136 10.43 7.54 -9.40
C LYS A 136 8.92 7.31 -9.24
N PRO A 137 8.33 7.78 -8.12
CA PRO A 137 6.89 7.65 -7.94
C PRO A 137 6.12 8.52 -8.93
N HIS A 138 5.00 7.99 -9.41
CA HIS A 138 4.02 8.80 -10.11
C HIS A 138 3.49 9.90 -9.18
N PRO A 139 3.28 11.15 -9.63
CA PRO A 139 2.79 12.25 -8.77
C PRO A 139 1.49 11.94 -8.04
N ALA A 140 0.64 11.11 -8.64
CA ALA A 140 -0.62 10.66 -8.07
C ALA A 140 -0.55 9.28 -7.39
N PHE A 141 0.65 8.71 -7.20
CA PHE A 141 0.81 7.52 -6.37
C PHE A 141 0.55 7.87 -4.90
N ARG A 142 -0.21 7.02 -4.21
CA ARG A 142 -0.49 7.13 -2.78
C ARG A 142 -0.20 5.81 -2.08
N LEU A 143 0.22 5.88 -0.82
CA LEU A 143 0.55 4.70 -0.03
C LEU A 143 -0.13 4.77 1.33
N PHE A 144 -0.85 3.70 1.62
CA PHE A 144 -1.53 3.45 2.89
C PHE A 144 -1.13 2.10 3.45
N ALA A 145 -1.30 1.93 4.74
CA ALA A 145 -1.16 0.64 5.39
C ALA A 145 -2.20 0.48 6.49
N THR A 146 -2.49 -0.77 6.85
CA THR A 146 -3.26 -1.11 8.04
C THR A 146 -2.47 -2.03 8.96
N ALA A 147 -2.68 -1.93 10.26
CA ALA A 147 -2.06 -2.80 11.25
C ALA A 147 -3.07 -3.17 12.35
N ASN A 148 -2.89 -4.34 12.93
CA ASN A 148 -3.76 -4.83 14.01
C ASN A 148 -3.21 -4.46 15.37
N THR A 149 -1.90 -4.21 15.47
CA THR A 149 -1.23 -3.81 16.70
C THR A 149 -1.14 -2.30 16.81
N ILE A 150 -1.30 -1.79 18.03
CA ILE A 150 -0.94 -0.42 18.37
C ILE A 150 0.58 -0.41 18.48
N GLY A 151 1.26 0.08 17.46
CA GLY A 151 2.72 0.13 17.43
C GLY A 151 3.27 0.85 18.65
N LEU A 152 4.08 0.16 19.43
CA LEU A 152 4.93 0.76 20.44
C LEU A 152 6.12 1.36 19.71
N GLY A 153 6.08 2.68 19.49
CA GLY A 153 7.24 3.47 19.09
C GLY A 153 7.68 3.23 17.64
N ASP A 154 7.45 4.21 16.81
CA ASP A 154 7.83 4.15 15.42
C ASP A 154 9.16 4.82 15.13
N THR A 155 10.02 4.09 14.41
CA THR A 155 11.22 4.59 13.76
C THR A 155 11.07 4.76 12.24
N SER A 156 9.86 4.54 11.68
CA SER A 156 9.68 4.40 10.21
C SER A 156 9.15 5.64 9.49
N GLY A 157 8.95 6.77 10.17
CA GLY A 157 8.50 8.01 9.51
C GLY A 157 7.07 7.99 8.97
N LEU A 158 6.27 6.99 9.35
CA LEU A 158 4.84 6.94 9.08
C LEU A 158 4.09 7.88 10.01
N TYR A 159 3.30 8.78 9.46
CA TYR A 159 2.40 9.61 10.25
C TYR A 159 1.29 8.74 10.83
N HIS A 160 1.30 8.57 12.14
CA HIS A 160 0.21 7.92 12.87
C HIS A 160 -1.02 8.85 12.88
N GLY A 161 -1.95 8.57 12.00
CA GLY A 161 -3.33 9.03 12.17
C GLY A 161 -3.99 8.14 13.22
N THR A 162 -3.47 8.16 14.46
CA THR A 162 -3.94 7.27 15.49
C THR A 162 -5.19 7.80 16.14
N GLN A 163 -6.31 7.22 15.80
CA GLN A 163 -7.33 6.97 16.80
C GLN A 163 -7.80 5.53 16.66
N GLN A 164 -7.83 4.82 17.79
CA GLN A 164 -8.54 3.56 17.90
C GLN A 164 -9.95 3.77 17.37
N ILE A 165 -10.34 2.97 16.41
CA ILE A 165 -11.75 2.83 16.07
C ILE A 165 -12.37 2.21 17.32
N ASN A 166 -13.14 3.01 18.06
CA ASN A 166 -13.70 2.60 19.34
C ASN A 166 -14.59 1.36 19.20
N GLN A 167 -14.48 0.47 20.18
CA GLN A 167 -15.29 -0.76 20.34
C GLN A 167 -16.81 -0.53 20.44
N GLY A 168 -17.30 0.69 20.29
CA GLY A 168 -18.70 1.06 20.49
C GLY A 168 -19.56 1.08 19.22
N GLN A 169 -19.09 0.54 18.11
CA GLN A 169 -19.86 0.46 16.85
C GLN A 169 -20.02 -0.97 16.35
N MET A 170 -20.34 -1.90 17.26
CA MET A 170 -20.99 -3.14 16.87
C MET A 170 -22.49 -2.95 16.83
#